data_80310839de4add1331788280f03eb873
#
_entry.id   80310839de4add1331788280f03eb873
#
_cell.length_a   1.000
_cell.length_b   1.000
_cell.length_c   1.000
_cell.angle_alpha   90.00
_cell.angle_beta   90.00
_cell.angle_gamma   90.00
#
_symmetry.space_group_name_H-M   'P 1'
#
loop_
_entity.id
_entity.type
_entity.pdbx_description
1 polymer ?
#
loop_
_entity_poly.entity_id
_entity_poly.type
_entity_poly.pdbx_seq_one_letter_code
_entity_poly.pdbx_strand_id
1 'polypeptide(L)'
;MQENKAYLSEQIITYLGNKRSLLGFIEKGVKYAKTELKKDKLSSVDLFSGSGIVARFLKQHSNYLIANDLESYSKAINECYLSNIDNNFYKELEIEHKKLKEQIINNFNENGFIRELYSPKDELNITQNDRAFYTNYNASYIDTARLLLENHKYKKYFLAPLLYEASVKVNTSGVFKGFYKNKNGIGEWGGSGKNALSRIIANIELAMPIFSNHNVPFNVFWQDANVLANELDCDLCYIDPPYNQHPYGSNYFMLNLITNYIKPQDISKVSGITKDWNKSVYNSKKTASESFFELINNLKAKIILISYNNEGIISEDEFKNTLLKFGSLNILEQKYNTFRASRNLNNRKIHVKEILYILKKI
;
A
#
# COMPACT_ATOMS: atom_id res chain seq x y z
N MET A 1 8.26 -1.15 -25.96
CA MET A 1 8.14 0.21 -25.40
C MET A 1 8.75 0.17 -24.00
N GLN A 2 9.57 1.16 -23.64
CA GLN A 2 10.18 1.24 -22.30
C GLN A 2 9.16 1.84 -21.31
N GLU A 3 9.14 1.35 -20.08
CA GLU A 3 8.23 1.86 -19.04
C GLU A 3 8.64 3.27 -18.60
N ASN A 4 7.66 4.08 -18.23
CA ASN A 4 7.85 5.38 -17.58
C ASN A 4 8.55 5.18 -16.22
N LYS A 5 9.76 5.73 -16.07
CA LYS A 5 10.53 5.59 -14.83
C LYS A 5 9.81 6.17 -13.61
N ALA A 6 9.13 7.31 -13.78
CA ALA A 6 8.35 7.93 -12.71
C ALA A 6 7.20 7.04 -12.21
N TYR A 7 6.59 6.25 -13.11
CA TYR A 7 5.54 5.31 -12.77
C TYR A 7 5.96 4.26 -11.73
N LEU A 8 7.23 3.84 -11.73
CA LEU A 8 7.78 2.87 -10.76
C LEU A 8 8.51 3.51 -9.57
N SER A 9 8.66 4.84 -9.54
CA SER A 9 9.44 5.51 -8.49
C SER A 9 8.69 6.60 -7.72
N GLU A 10 7.58 7.13 -8.27
CA GLU A 10 6.86 8.25 -7.70
C GLU A 10 5.42 7.88 -7.33
N GLN A 11 4.77 8.72 -6.53
CA GLN A 11 3.40 8.55 -6.06
C GLN A 11 3.14 7.15 -5.45
N ILE A 12 4.09 6.70 -4.64
CA ILE A 12 4.00 5.46 -3.89
C ILE A 12 3.82 5.82 -2.43
N ILE A 13 2.72 5.39 -1.83
CA ILE A 13 2.43 5.66 -0.41
C ILE A 13 3.58 5.20 0.49
N THR A 14 3.81 5.91 1.60
CA THR A 14 4.73 5.46 2.63
C THR A 14 4.20 4.15 3.23
N TYR A 15 4.92 3.04 3.01
CA TYR A 15 4.39 1.71 3.29
C TYR A 15 5.45 0.76 3.82
N LEU A 16 5.14 0.06 4.93
CA LEU A 16 6.03 -0.98 5.49
C LEU A 16 6.09 -2.17 4.53
N GLY A 17 7.30 -2.67 4.29
CA GLY A 17 7.50 -3.78 3.36
C GLY A 17 7.36 -3.40 1.88
N ASN A 18 7.37 -2.09 1.53
CA ASN A 18 7.34 -1.65 0.14
C ASN A 18 8.45 -2.30 -0.69
N LYS A 19 8.08 -2.96 -1.78
CA LYS A 19 8.98 -3.74 -2.63
C LYS A 19 9.69 -2.93 -3.72
N ARG A 20 9.59 -1.58 -3.72
CA ARG A 20 10.21 -0.73 -4.77
C ARG A 20 11.69 -1.02 -4.99
N SER A 21 12.47 -1.13 -3.92
CA SER A 21 13.90 -1.44 -4.00
C SER A 21 14.21 -2.91 -4.34
N LEU A 22 13.22 -3.77 -4.31
CA LEU A 22 13.31 -5.19 -4.62
C LEU A 22 12.76 -5.56 -6.00
N LEU A 23 12.28 -4.60 -6.81
CA LEU A 23 11.73 -4.88 -8.13
C LEU A 23 12.71 -5.62 -9.03
N GLY A 24 14.00 -5.24 -9.03
CA GLY A 24 15.05 -5.97 -9.78
C GLY A 24 15.29 -7.40 -9.26
N PHE A 25 15.02 -7.66 -7.98
CA PHE A 25 15.07 -9.00 -7.41
C PHE A 25 13.84 -9.83 -7.84
N ILE A 26 12.64 -9.26 -7.77
CA ILE A 26 11.39 -9.87 -8.23
C ILE A 26 11.44 -10.14 -9.74
N GLU A 27 12.08 -9.26 -10.51
CA GLU A 27 12.25 -9.43 -11.97
C GLU A 27 12.94 -10.76 -12.35
N LYS A 28 13.86 -11.25 -11.51
CA LYS A 28 14.51 -12.56 -11.74
C LYS A 28 13.49 -13.70 -11.75
N GLY A 29 12.50 -13.65 -10.83
CA GLY A 29 11.41 -14.62 -10.79
C GLY A 29 10.46 -14.49 -11.99
N VAL A 30 10.15 -13.25 -12.40
CA VAL A 30 9.32 -13.01 -13.60
C VAL A 30 10.02 -13.50 -14.87
N LYS A 31 11.34 -13.30 -15.02
CA LYS A 31 12.14 -13.83 -16.13
C LYS A 31 12.14 -15.36 -16.13
N TYR A 32 12.30 -15.97 -14.96
CA TYR A 32 12.19 -17.42 -14.82
C TYR A 32 10.82 -17.92 -15.32
N ALA A 33 9.72 -17.30 -14.87
CA ALA A 33 8.37 -17.67 -15.28
C ALA A 33 8.18 -17.58 -16.81
N LYS A 34 8.66 -16.50 -17.44
CA LYS A 34 8.60 -16.32 -18.90
C LYS A 34 9.36 -17.41 -19.64
N THR A 35 10.55 -17.76 -19.18
CA THR A 35 11.38 -18.81 -19.78
C THR A 35 10.72 -20.16 -19.65
N GLU A 36 10.26 -20.54 -18.46
CA GLU A 36 9.61 -21.81 -18.19
C GLU A 36 8.32 -22.01 -18.99
N LEU A 37 7.52 -20.95 -19.11
CA LEU A 37 6.25 -20.98 -19.81
C LEU A 37 6.37 -20.66 -21.30
N LYS A 38 7.57 -20.30 -21.78
CA LYS A 38 7.84 -19.88 -23.17
C LYS A 38 6.89 -18.76 -23.63
N LYS A 39 6.69 -17.75 -22.77
CA LYS A 39 5.79 -16.61 -23.01
C LYS A 39 6.50 -15.28 -22.80
N ASP A 40 6.32 -14.31 -23.70
CA ASP A 40 6.84 -12.95 -23.55
C ASP A 40 5.98 -12.11 -22.58
N LYS A 41 4.69 -12.40 -22.50
CA LYS A 41 3.72 -11.75 -21.62
C LYS A 41 2.91 -12.82 -20.88
N LEU A 42 2.60 -12.55 -19.62
CA LEU A 42 1.95 -13.49 -18.72
C LEU A 42 0.56 -12.97 -18.31
N SER A 43 -0.40 -13.85 -18.05
CA SER A 43 -1.50 -13.52 -17.18
C SER A 43 -0.98 -13.49 -15.75
N SER A 44 -1.01 -12.30 -15.12
CA SER A 44 -0.35 -12.08 -13.83
C SER A 44 -1.32 -11.65 -12.75
N VAL A 45 -1.03 -12.04 -11.51
CA VAL A 45 -1.78 -11.65 -10.33
C VAL A 45 -0.81 -11.10 -9.27
N ASP A 46 -1.14 -9.94 -8.68
CA ASP A 46 -0.56 -9.43 -7.44
C ASP A 46 -1.60 -9.57 -6.33
N LEU A 47 -1.48 -10.64 -5.54
CA LEU A 47 -2.56 -11.09 -4.65
C LEU A 47 -2.65 -10.30 -3.33
N PHE A 48 -1.55 -9.66 -2.90
CA PHE A 48 -1.44 -8.81 -1.73
C PHE A 48 -0.79 -7.48 -2.12
N SER A 49 -1.48 -6.70 -2.93
CA SER A 49 -0.85 -5.60 -3.69
C SER A 49 -0.42 -4.39 -2.84
N GLY A 50 -0.98 -4.20 -1.64
CA GLY A 50 -0.56 -3.16 -0.68
C GLY A 50 -0.43 -1.77 -1.29
N SER A 51 0.81 -1.31 -1.49
CA SER A 51 1.11 -0.03 -2.13
C SER A 51 0.93 -0.01 -3.65
N GLY A 52 0.63 -1.15 -4.28
CA GLY A 52 0.45 -1.30 -5.72
C GLY A 52 1.74 -1.35 -6.54
N ILE A 53 2.93 -1.29 -5.91
CA ILE A 53 4.18 -1.16 -6.66
C ILE A 53 4.54 -2.40 -7.47
N VAL A 54 4.22 -3.61 -6.96
CA VAL A 54 4.48 -4.84 -7.70
C VAL A 54 3.47 -5.00 -8.83
N ALA A 55 2.20 -4.69 -8.62
CA ALA A 55 1.19 -4.65 -9.69
C ALA A 55 1.61 -3.67 -10.81
N ARG A 56 2.07 -2.44 -10.48
CA ARG A 56 2.63 -1.50 -11.46
C ARG A 56 3.80 -2.11 -12.23
N PHE A 57 4.71 -2.78 -11.53
CA PHE A 57 5.86 -3.44 -12.17
C PHE A 57 5.42 -4.58 -13.08
N LEU A 58 4.49 -5.43 -12.64
CA LEU A 58 3.98 -6.56 -13.42
C LEU A 58 3.27 -6.12 -14.69
N LYS A 59 2.68 -4.90 -14.73
CA LYS A 59 1.96 -4.40 -15.89
C LYS A 59 2.78 -4.47 -17.19
N GLN A 60 4.06 -4.09 -17.16
CA GLN A 60 4.93 -4.18 -18.33
C GLN A 60 5.26 -5.62 -18.77
N HIS A 61 5.00 -6.61 -17.90
CA HIS A 61 5.28 -8.03 -18.15
C HIS A 61 4.04 -8.85 -18.49
N SER A 62 2.85 -8.22 -18.44
CA SER A 62 1.57 -8.93 -18.51
C SER A 62 0.83 -8.67 -19.82
N ASN A 63 0.00 -9.63 -20.21
CA ASN A 63 -1.08 -9.48 -21.20
C ASN A 63 -2.44 -9.32 -20.53
N TYR A 64 -2.56 -9.72 -19.24
CA TYR A 64 -3.70 -9.50 -18.36
C TYR A 64 -3.19 -9.42 -16.93
N LEU A 65 -3.71 -8.48 -16.13
CA LEU A 65 -3.23 -8.24 -14.77
C LEU A 65 -4.40 -8.17 -13.79
N ILE A 66 -4.27 -8.90 -12.68
CA ILE A 66 -5.17 -8.79 -11.53
C ILE A 66 -4.37 -8.23 -10.36
N ALA A 67 -4.93 -7.27 -9.63
CA ALA A 67 -4.45 -6.83 -8.33
C ALA A 67 -5.54 -7.04 -7.28
N ASN A 68 -5.15 -7.52 -6.09
CA ASN A 68 -6.08 -7.70 -4.97
C ASN A 68 -5.45 -7.22 -3.67
N ASP A 69 -6.27 -6.76 -2.76
CA ASP A 69 -5.90 -6.51 -1.36
C ASP A 69 -7.13 -6.52 -0.46
N LEU A 70 -6.90 -6.70 0.84
CA LEU A 70 -7.95 -6.63 1.86
C LEU A 70 -8.29 -5.17 2.22
N GLU A 71 -7.45 -4.19 1.85
CA GLU A 71 -7.56 -2.80 2.24
C GLU A 71 -8.14 -1.91 1.12
N SER A 72 -9.13 -1.09 1.45
CA SER A 72 -9.82 -0.24 0.47
C SER A 72 -8.91 0.80 -0.20
N TYR A 73 -7.92 1.33 0.54
CA TYR A 73 -6.93 2.24 -0.05
C TYR A 73 -6.09 1.57 -1.13
N SER A 74 -5.74 0.30 -0.96
CA SER A 74 -4.98 -0.46 -1.96
C SER A 74 -5.79 -0.66 -3.25
N LYS A 75 -7.10 -0.97 -3.12
CA LYS A 75 -8.00 -1.00 -4.28
C LYS A 75 -7.98 0.33 -5.02
N ALA A 76 -8.20 1.45 -4.33
CA ALA A 76 -8.23 2.77 -4.95
C ALA A 76 -6.90 3.12 -5.66
N ILE A 77 -5.76 2.77 -5.06
CA ILE A 77 -4.42 2.97 -5.62
C ILE A 77 -4.27 2.16 -6.92
N ASN A 78 -4.62 0.88 -6.91
CA ASN A 78 -4.47 0.00 -8.06
C ASN A 78 -5.45 0.37 -9.18
N GLU A 79 -6.70 0.72 -8.86
CA GLU A 79 -7.66 1.19 -9.87
C GLU A 79 -7.18 2.43 -10.61
N CYS A 80 -6.52 3.36 -9.93
CA CYS A 80 -5.95 4.54 -10.55
C CYS A 80 -4.74 4.18 -11.43
N TYR A 81 -3.71 3.64 -10.81
CA TYR A 81 -2.41 3.52 -11.48
C TYR A 81 -2.33 2.38 -12.50
N LEU A 82 -3.18 1.37 -12.43
CA LEU A 82 -3.28 0.34 -13.47
C LEU A 82 -4.14 0.79 -14.66
N SER A 83 -4.82 1.93 -14.58
CA SER A 83 -5.64 2.44 -15.69
C SER A 83 -4.84 2.60 -16.97
N ASN A 84 -5.51 2.32 -18.09
CA ASN A 84 -5.01 2.56 -19.43
C ASN A 84 -5.53 3.91 -19.90
N ILE A 85 -4.63 4.82 -20.25
CA ILE A 85 -4.95 6.22 -20.55
C ILE A 85 -4.36 6.55 -21.93
N ASP A 86 -5.21 7.07 -22.81
CA ASP A 86 -4.74 7.69 -24.06
C ASP A 86 -4.50 9.19 -23.89
N ASN A 87 -3.86 9.80 -24.89
CA ASN A 87 -3.48 11.22 -24.84
C ASN A 87 -4.70 12.16 -24.75
N ASN A 88 -5.84 11.82 -25.31
CA ASN A 88 -7.04 12.67 -25.28
C ASN A 88 -7.66 12.65 -23.88
N PHE A 89 -7.77 11.47 -23.32
CA PHE A 89 -8.26 11.30 -21.95
C PHE A 89 -7.30 11.92 -20.92
N TYR A 90 -5.99 11.84 -21.15
CA TYR A 90 -5.01 12.52 -20.29
C TYR A 90 -5.22 14.04 -20.27
N LYS A 91 -5.44 14.68 -21.41
CA LYS A 91 -5.75 16.11 -21.51
C LYS A 91 -7.08 16.46 -20.80
N GLU A 92 -8.09 15.60 -20.91
CA GLU A 92 -9.35 15.77 -20.19
C GLU A 92 -9.10 15.74 -18.67
N LEU A 93 -8.30 14.78 -18.19
CA LEU A 93 -7.91 14.72 -16.78
C LEU A 93 -7.13 15.96 -16.31
N GLU A 94 -6.23 16.52 -17.14
CA GLU A 94 -5.49 17.75 -16.80
C GLU A 94 -6.44 18.95 -16.61
N ILE A 95 -7.45 19.08 -17.46
CA ILE A 95 -8.46 20.14 -17.33
C ILE A 95 -9.26 19.96 -16.03
N GLU A 96 -9.72 18.75 -15.76
CA GLU A 96 -10.52 18.45 -14.56
C GLU A 96 -9.68 18.54 -13.29
N HIS A 97 -8.41 18.15 -13.31
CA HIS A 97 -7.48 18.33 -12.21
C HIS A 97 -7.33 19.81 -11.83
N LYS A 98 -7.15 20.68 -12.83
CA LYS A 98 -7.03 22.13 -12.60
C LYS A 98 -8.29 22.70 -11.97
N LYS A 99 -9.47 22.35 -12.51
CA LYS A 99 -10.77 22.77 -11.96
C LYS A 99 -10.94 22.27 -10.51
N LEU A 100 -10.61 21.01 -10.25
CA LEU A 100 -10.74 20.41 -8.92
C LEU A 100 -9.82 21.11 -7.91
N LYS A 101 -8.57 21.42 -8.28
CA LYS A 101 -7.66 22.21 -7.41
C LYS A 101 -8.23 23.59 -7.07
N GLU A 102 -8.78 24.29 -8.06
CA GLU A 102 -9.43 25.58 -7.84
C GLU A 102 -10.66 25.44 -6.93
N GLN A 103 -11.48 24.41 -7.14
CA GLN A 103 -12.65 24.13 -6.30
C GLN A 103 -12.28 23.81 -4.86
N ILE A 104 -11.20 23.05 -4.63
CA ILE A 104 -10.72 22.73 -3.28
C ILE A 104 -10.37 24.03 -2.52
N ILE A 105 -9.66 24.94 -3.17
CA ILE A 105 -9.25 26.21 -2.54
C ILE A 105 -10.46 27.12 -2.29
N ASN A 106 -11.37 27.21 -3.25
CA ASN A 106 -12.54 28.09 -3.15
C ASN A 106 -13.63 27.61 -2.18
N ASN A 107 -13.68 26.29 -1.89
CA ASN A 107 -14.68 25.67 -1.01
C ASN A 107 -14.04 25.03 0.23
N PHE A 108 -12.97 25.63 0.74
CA PHE A 108 -12.17 25.02 1.81
C PHE A 108 -13.02 24.74 3.06
N ASN A 109 -13.13 23.45 3.43
CA ASN A 109 -13.98 22.99 4.53
C ASN A 109 -13.17 22.79 5.82
N GLU A 110 -13.40 23.65 6.79
CA GLU A 110 -12.77 23.58 8.10
C GLU A 110 -13.52 22.69 9.10
N ASN A 111 -14.69 22.18 8.73
CA ASN A 111 -15.58 21.41 9.61
C ASN A 111 -15.65 19.92 9.24
N GLY A 112 -14.68 19.40 8.47
CA GLY A 112 -14.61 17.99 8.13
C GLY A 112 -14.14 17.12 9.30
N PHE A 113 -14.43 15.81 9.25
CA PHE A 113 -14.12 14.93 10.37
C PHE A 113 -12.63 14.54 10.48
N ILE A 114 -11.87 14.60 9.38
CA ILE A 114 -10.40 14.41 9.45
C ILE A 114 -9.80 15.59 10.23
N ARG A 115 -10.27 16.81 9.94
CA ARG A 115 -9.88 18.02 10.66
C ARG A 115 -10.26 17.93 12.15
N GLU A 116 -11.48 17.50 12.44
CA GLU A 116 -12.00 17.40 13.81
C GLU A 116 -11.23 16.35 14.64
N LEU A 117 -10.97 15.18 14.08
CA LEU A 117 -10.50 14.01 14.84
C LEU A 117 -8.97 13.80 14.79
N TYR A 118 -8.28 14.31 13.77
CA TYR A 118 -6.87 13.96 13.48
C TYR A 118 -5.96 15.17 13.27
N SER A 119 -6.43 16.36 13.63
CA SER A 119 -5.67 17.59 13.64
C SER A 119 -5.87 18.30 14.99
N PRO A 120 -4.91 19.08 15.52
CA PRO A 120 -5.08 19.80 16.77
C PRO A 120 -6.10 20.93 16.59
N LYS A 121 -6.78 21.30 17.67
CA LYS A 121 -7.68 22.46 17.67
C LYS A 121 -6.92 23.75 17.41
N ASP A 122 -5.79 23.90 18.10
CA ASP A 122 -4.85 25.01 17.94
C ASP A 122 -3.43 24.45 17.71
N GLU A 123 -2.84 24.75 16.56
CA GLU A 123 -1.49 24.26 16.22
C GLU A 123 -0.38 24.89 17.08
N LEU A 124 -0.63 26.06 17.66
CA LEU A 124 0.31 26.75 18.53
C LEU A 124 0.26 26.23 19.97
N ASN A 125 -0.90 25.66 20.39
CA ASN A 125 -1.16 25.19 21.75
C ASN A 125 -1.70 23.76 21.75
N ILE A 126 -0.94 22.81 21.17
CA ILE A 126 -1.33 21.39 21.11
C ILE A 126 -1.40 20.81 22.53
N THR A 127 -2.51 20.14 22.85
CA THR A 127 -2.78 19.53 24.15
C THR A 127 -2.70 17.98 24.10
N GLN A 128 -2.77 17.33 25.28
CA GLN A 128 -2.83 15.86 25.37
C GLN A 128 -4.09 15.25 24.75
N ASN A 129 -5.14 16.04 24.56
CA ASN A 129 -6.41 15.60 23.97
C ASN A 129 -6.41 15.70 22.44
N ASP A 130 -5.45 16.40 21.86
CA ASP A 130 -5.33 16.57 20.42
C ASP A 130 -4.59 15.40 19.76
N ARG A 131 -4.98 15.10 18.53
CA ARG A 131 -4.31 14.11 17.68
C ARG A 131 -3.63 14.82 16.52
N ALA A 132 -2.35 15.13 16.68
CA ALA A 132 -1.57 15.89 15.70
C ALA A 132 -1.05 15.02 14.57
N PHE A 133 -1.95 14.37 13.78
CA PHE A 133 -1.54 13.65 12.56
C PHE A 133 -1.29 14.60 11.41
N TYR A 134 -2.18 15.57 11.20
CA TYR A 134 -2.10 16.55 10.11
C TYR A 134 -2.13 17.96 10.67
N THR A 135 -1.51 18.91 9.93
CA THR A 135 -1.77 20.32 10.14
C THR A 135 -3.24 20.62 9.86
N ASN A 136 -3.74 21.72 10.40
CA ASN A 136 -5.11 22.15 10.19
C ASN A 136 -5.43 22.33 8.72
N TYR A 137 -4.49 22.93 7.98
CA TYR A 137 -4.59 23.07 6.53
C TYR A 137 -4.69 21.72 5.82
N ASN A 138 -3.77 20.78 6.10
CA ASN A 138 -3.74 19.49 5.44
C ASN A 138 -4.98 18.63 5.72
N ALA A 139 -5.45 18.65 6.97
CA ALA A 139 -6.69 17.95 7.34
C ALA A 139 -7.91 18.52 6.60
N SER A 140 -8.08 19.85 6.60
CA SER A 140 -9.16 20.53 5.88
C SER A 140 -9.07 20.35 4.36
N TYR A 141 -7.84 20.30 3.80
CA TYR A 141 -7.63 19.99 2.39
C TYR A 141 -8.11 18.58 2.04
N ILE A 142 -7.76 17.57 2.88
CA ILE A 142 -8.21 16.19 2.71
C ILE A 142 -9.75 16.11 2.76
N ASP A 143 -10.37 16.74 3.76
CA ASP A 143 -11.83 16.76 3.91
C ASP A 143 -12.51 17.40 2.69
N THR A 144 -12.01 18.55 2.25
CA THR A 144 -12.56 19.26 1.09
C THR A 144 -12.43 18.44 -0.19
N ALA A 145 -11.23 17.93 -0.45
CA ALA A 145 -10.97 17.09 -1.62
C ALA A 145 -11.87 15.85 -1.63
N ARG A 146 -12.05 15.20 -0.47
CA ARG A 146 -12.91 14.01 -0.36
C ARG A 146 -14.39 14.31 -0.62
N LEU A 147 -14.91 15.42 -0.08
CA LEU A 147 -16.28 15.84 -0.36
C LEU A 147 -16.51 16.11 -1.84
N LEU A 148 -15.62 16.88 -2.48
CA LEU A 148 -15.70 17.16 -3.91
C LEU A 148 -15.55 15.90 -4.78
N LEU A 149 -14.74 14.93 -4.35
CA LEU A 149 -14.53 13.67 -5.06
C LEU A 149 -15.68 12.67 -4.85
N GLU A 150 -16.61 12.84 -3.90
CA GLU A 150 -17.57 11.79 -3.57
C GLU A 150 -18.39 11.32 -4.78
N ASN A 151 -18.94 12.26 -5.54
CA ASN A 151 -19.71 11.97 -6.76
C ASN A 151 -18.99 12.43 -8.05
N HIS A 152 -17.67 12.66 -7.96
CA HIS A 152 -16.92 13.17 -9.11
C HIS A 152 -16.65 12.07 -10.14
N LYS A 153 -16.91 12.34 -11.42
CA LYS A 153 -16.69 11.41 -12.56
C LYS A 153 -15.28 10.80 -12.55
N TYR A 154 -14.28 11.58 -12.15
CA TYR A 154 -12.86 11.19 -12.16
C TYR A 154 -12.31 10.84 -10.77
N LYS A 155 -13.17 10.56 -9.77
CA LYS A 155 -12.78 10.13 -8.41
C LYS A 155 -11.68 9.07 -8.43
N LYS A 156 -11.83 8.06 -9.30
CA LYS A 156 -10.88 6.96 -9.47
C LYS A 156 -9.44 7.44 -9.71
N TYR A 157 -9.26 8.53 -10.45
CA TYR A 157 -7.94 9.04 -10.86
C TYR A 157 -7.33 10.01 -9.87
N PHE A 158 -8.14 10.70 -9.05
CA PHE A 158 -7.66 11.73 -8.13
C PHE A 158 -7.58 11.27 -6.68
N LEU A 159 -8.27 10.18 -6.32
CA LEU A 159 -8.22 9.66 -4.96
C LEU A 159 -6.83 9.08 -4.61
N ALA A 160 -6.19 8.32 -5.51
CA ALA A 160 -4.88 7.73 -5.23
C ALA A 160 -3.76 8.76 -5.02
N PRO A 161 -3.61 9.82 -5.85
CA PRO A 161 -2.70 10.93 -5.55
C PRO A 161 -2.98 11.62 -4.21
N LEU A 162 -4.25 11.80 -3.83
CA LEU A 162 -4.61 12.34 -2.52
C LEU A 162 -4.14 11.43 -1.38
N LEU A 163 -4.33 10.11 -1.51
CA LEU A 163 -3.84 9.12 -0.53
C LEU A 163 -2.31 9.13 -0.43
N TYR A 164 -1.61 9.29 -1.55
CA TYR A 164 -0.16 9.45 -1.56
C TYR A 164 0.25 10.68 -0.76
N GLU A 165 -0.28 11.86 -1.06
CA GLU A 165 0.03 13.11 -0.35
C GLU A 165 -0.30 12.99 1.15
N ALA A 166 -1.45 12.44 1.50
CA ALA A 166 -1.84 12.18 2.89
C ALA A 166 -0.89 11.23 3.61
N SER A 167 -0.30 10.24 2.92
CA SER A 167 0.68 9.31 3.49
C SER A 167 2.06 9.93 3.69
N VAL A 168 2.40 10.92 2.88
CA VAL A 168 3.71 11.60 2.92
C VAL A 168 3.69 12.74 3.93
N LYS A 169 2.67 13.57 3.91
CA LYS A 169 2.59 14.81 4.72
C LYS A 169 1.91 14.61 6.07
N VAL A 170 2.14 13.45 6.68
CA VAL A 170 1.59 13.08 7.97
C VAL A 170 2.68 13.10 9.05
N ASN A 171 2.31 13.48 10.27
CA ASN A 171 3.20 13.57 11.44
C ASN A 171 3.46 12.21 12.09
N THR A 172 3.97 11.26 11.31
CA THR A 172 4.26 9.88 11.77
C THR A 172 5.62 9.41 11.28
N SER A 173 6.08 8.29 11.86
CA SER A 173 7.29 7.58 11.43
C SER A 173 7.06 6.59 10.29
N GLY A 174 5.95 6.69 9.55
CA GLY A 174 5.63 5.82 8.40
C GLY A 174 4.46 4.87 8.59
N VAL A 175 3.84 4.85 9.79
CA VAL A 175 2.59 4.14 10.10
C VAL A 175 1.66 5.04 10.90
N PHE A 176 0.35 4.84 10.77
CA PHE A 176 -0.65 5.68 11.45
C PHE A 176 -1.02 5.21 12.87
N LYS A 177 -0.31 4.25 13.45
CA LYS A 177 -0.56 3.79 14.84
C LYS A 177 -0.39 4.87 15.91
N GLY A 178 0.26 5.96 15.58
CA GLY A 178 0.44 7.12 16.42
C GLY A 178 1.14 8.24 15.66
N PHE A 179 1.08 9.41 16.21
CA PHE A 179 1.77 10.60 15.71
C PHE A 179 2.97 10.94 16.60
N TYR A 180 3.88 11.76 16.10
CA TYR A 180 5.03 12.21 16.88
C TYR A 180 4.58 13.00 18.10
N LYS A 181 5.22 12.70 19.25
CA LYS A 181 4.95 13.32 20.54
C LYS A 181 6.26 13.79 21.19
N ASN A 182 6.15 14.82 22.02
CA ASN A 182 7.22 15.23 22.93
C ASN A 182 7.34 14.28 24.14
N LYS A 183 8.30 14.54 25.03
CA LYS A 183 8.53 13.76 26.25
C LYS A 183 7.34 13.73 27.23
N ASN A 184 6.43 14.67 27.13
CA ASN A 184 5.21 14.78 27.96
C ASN A 184 4.01 14.06 27.33
N GLY A 185 4.18 13.39 26.19
CA GLY A 185 3.11 12.68 25.49
C GLY A 185 2.17 13.60 24.68
N ILE A 186 2.52 14.88 24.53
CA ILE A 186 1.79 15.86 23.74
C ILE A 186 2.26 15.81 22.29
N GLY A 187 1.35 15.97 21.33
CA GLY A 187 1.69 16.02 19.91
C GLY A 187 2.74 17.09 19.59
N GLU A 188 3.74 16.72 18.79
CA GLU A 188 4.82 17.62 18.37
C GLU A 188 5.19 17.34 16.92
N TRP A 189 5.22 18.39 16.08
CA TRP A 189 5.58 18.27 14.66
C TRP A 189 7.02 17.78 14.50
N GLY A 190 7.17 16.58 13.89
CA GLY A 190 8.47 15.91 13.73
C GLY A 190 9.07 15.31 15.01
N GLY A 191 8.35 15.40 16.14
CA GLY A 191 8.81 14.96 17.46
C GLY A 191 10.03 15.76 17.95
N SER A 192 10.63 15.34 19.07
CA SER A 192 11.77 16.01 19.71
C SER A 192 13.00 16.16 18.79
N GLY A 193 13.17 15.30 17.80
CA GLY A 193 14.25 15.37 16.81
C GLY A 193 13.94 16.19 15.58
N LYS A 194 12.75 16.80 15.47
CA LYS A 194 12.26 17.55 14.28
C LYS A 194 12.44 16.78 12.97
N ASN A 195 12.35 15.45 13.04
CA ASN A 195 12.58 14.57 11.90
C ASN A 195 11.53 14.80 10.82
N ALA A 196 11.99 15.03 9.60
CA ALA A 196 11.11 15.29 8.44
C ALA A 196 10.11 16.44 8.65
N LEU A 197 10.44 17.44 9.49
CA LEU A 197 9.54 18.55 9.82
C LEU A 197 9.06 19.28 8.56
N SER A 198 9.97 19.65 7.65
CA SER A 198 9.62 20.34 6.38
C SER A 198 8.60 19.56 5.55
N ARG A 199 8.72 18.24 5.51
CA ARG A 199 7.77 17.36 4.83
C ARG A 199 6.39 17.37 5.52
N ILE A 200 6.37 17.29 6.85
CA ILE A 200 5.14 17.17 7.65
C ILE A 200 4.31 18.44 7.56
N ILE A 201 4.94 19.61 7.66
CA ILE A 201 4.24 20.91 7.64
C ILE A 201 3.98 21.46 6.23
N ALA A 202 4.55 20.84 5.20
CA ALA A 202 4.27 21.24 3.80
C ALA A 202 2.80 20.99 3.47
N ASN A 203 2.22 21.90 2.70
CA ASN A 203 0.82 21.81 2.26
C ASN A 203 0.62 20.61 1.34
N ILE A 204 -0.49 19.91 1.53
CA ILE A 204 -0.99 18.92 0.58
C ILE A 204 -1.48 19.67 -0.67
N GLU A 205 -1.04 19.18 -1.82
CA GLU A 205 -1.56 19.59 -3.11
C GLU A 205 -1.88 18.34 -3.93
N LEU A 206 -3.07 18.32 -4.51
CA LEU A 206 -3.48 17.22 -5.38
C LEU A 206 -2.58 17.18 -6.63
N ALA A 207 -1.89 16.08 -6.82
CA ALA A 207 -1.03 15.86 -7.99
C ALA A 207 -1.79 15.17 -9.13
N MET A 208 -1.36 15.37 -10.37
CA MET A 208 -1.79 14.53 -11.50
C MET A 208 -1.26 13.11 -11.32
N PRO A 209 -2.07 12.07 -11.56
CA PRO A 209 -1.60 10.69 -11.50
C PRO A 209 -0.60 10.38 -12.62
N ILE A 210 0.37 9.52 -12.30
CA ILE A 210 1.38 9.05 -13.24
C ILE A 210 0.94 7.70 -13.80
N PHE A 211 0.95 7.55 -15.12
CA PHE A 211 0.51 6.34 -15.79
C PHE A 211 1.65 5.57 -16.48
N SER A 212 1.42 4.27 -16.66
CA SER A 212 2.29 3.38 -17.42
C SER A 212 2.24 3.67 -18.91
N ASN A 213 3.37 3.44 -19.60
CA ASN A 213 3.42 3.43 -21.07
C ASN A 213 2.81 2.13 -21.67
N HIS A 214 2.47 1.15 -20.84
CA HIS A 214 1.90 -0.12 -21.27
C HIS A 214 0.40 -0.15 -21.05
N ASN A 215 -0.35 -0.47 -22.10
CA ASN A 215 -1.79 -0.72 -22.03
C ASN A 215 -2.04 -2.22 -21.84
N VAL A 216 -2.58 -2.60 -20.69
CA VAL A 216 -2.86 -3.99 -20.32
C VAL A 216 -4.26 -4.07 -19.72
N PRO A 217 -5.13 -4.97 -20.17
CA PRO A 217 -6.39 -5.26 -19.50
C PRO A 217 -6.14 -5.68 -18.05
N PHE A 218 -6.95 -5.15 -17.13
CA PHE A 218 -6.76 -5.43 -15.72
C PHE A 218 -8.08 -5.47 -14.94
N ASN A 219 -8.05 -6.17 -13.81
CA ASN A 219 -9.08 -6.11 -12.77
C ASN A 219 -8.45 -5.83 -11.41
N VAL A 220 -9.20 -5.13 -10.56
CA VAL A 220 -8.82 -4.88 -9.17
C VAL A 220 -9.91 -5.39 -8.25
N PHE A 221 -9.52 -6.27 -7.33
CA PHE A 221 -10.40 -6.82 -6.32
C PHE A 221 -10.12 -6.21 -4.94
N TRP A 222 -11.10 -6.24 -4.09
CA TRP A 222 -11.03 -5.86 -2.68
C TRP A 222 -11.69 -6.94 -1.86
N GLN A 223 -10.94 -8.02 -1.60
CA GLN A 223 -11.47 -9.16 -0.87
C GLN A 223 -10.35 -10.00 -0.24
N ASP A 224 -10.75 -10.96 0.57
CA ASP A 224 -9.83 -11.93 1.16
C ASP A 224 -9.11 -12.75 0.07
N ALA A 225 -7.79 -12.89 0.22
CA ALA A 225 -6.94 -13.57 -0.77
C ALA A 225 -7.26 -15.07 -0.89
N ASN A 226 -7.63 -15.74 0.21
CA ASN A 226 -7.99 -17.17 0.20
C ASN A 226 -9.32 -17.40 -0.53
N VAL A 227 -10.26 -16.45 -0.42
CA VAL A 227 -11.51 -16.50 -1.16
C VAL A 227 -11.23 -16.33 -2.65
N LEU A 228 -10.50 -15.26 -3.04
CA LEU A 228 -10.20 -14.99 -4.44
C LEU A 228 -9.38 -16.10 -5.11
N ALA A 229 -8.46 -16.75 -4.37
CA ALA A 229 -7.59 -17.80 -4.90
C ALA A 229 -8.35 -18.95 -5.57
N ASN A 230 -9.58 -19.26 -5.11
CA ASN A 230 -10.41 -20.31 -5.68
C ASN A 230 -10.92 -19.98 -7.10
N GLU A 231 -10.97 -18.68 -7.45
CA GLU A 231 -11.51 -18.19 -8.73
C GLU A 231 -10.41 -17.87 -9.75
N LEU A 232 -9.14 -17.83 -9.30
CA LEU A 232 -8.01 -17.42 -10.13
C LEU A 232 -7.48 -18.58 -10.98
N ASP A 233 -7.19 -18.28 -12.25
CA ASP A 233 -6.37 -19.11 -13.17
C ASP A 233 -5.40 -18.19 -13.90
N CYS A 234 -4.08 -18.39 -13.68
CA CYS A 234 -3.08 -17.48 -14.21
C CYS A 234 -1.73 -18.17 -14.51
N ASP A 235 -0.91 -17.50 -15.31
CA ASP A 235 0.47 -17.95 -15.56
C ASP A 235 1.37 -17.66 -14.37
N LEU A 236 1.21 -16.48 -13.74
CA LEU A 236 2.06 -15.99 -12.65
C LEU A 236 1.23 -15.38 -11.53
N CYS A 237 1.41 -15.85 -10.31
CA CYS A 237 0.88 -15.19 -9.11
C CYS A 237 2.03 -14.73 -8.21
N TYR A 238 2.05 -13.43 -7.88
CA TYR A 238 2.94 -12.88 -6.86
C TYR A 238 2.20 -12.79 -5.52
N ILE A 239 2.84 -13.27 -4.46
CA ILE A 239 2.29 -13.37 -3.10
C ILE A 239 3.28 -12.74 -2.12
N ASP A 240 2.84 -11.71 -1.40
CA ASP A 240 3.58 -11.01 -0.33
C ASP A 240 2.64 -10.80 0.86
N PRO A 241 2.25 -11.87 1.58
CA PRO A 241 1.26 -11.80 2.65
C PRO A 241 1.84 -11.06 3.86
N PRO A 242 1.01 -10.55 4.78
CA PRO A 242 1.48 -10.10 6.08
C PRO A 242 2.27 -11.21 6.79
N TYR A 243 3.50 -10.94 7.21
CA TYR A 243 4.39 -11.94 7.83
C TYR A 243 4.70 -11.66 9.31
N ASN A 244 4.01 -10.68 9.92
CA ASN A 244 4.18 -10.32 11.33
C ASN A 244 2.84 -10.01 12.01
N GLN A 245 2.89 -9.79 13.33
CA GLN A 245 1.70 -9.54 14.17
C GLN A 245 1.13 -8.10 14.05
N HIS A 246 1.59 -7.30 13.10
CA HIS A 246 1.19 -5.90 12.95
C HIS A 246 0.24 -5.73 11.77
N PRO A 247 -1.10 -5.71 12.00
CA PRO A 247 -2.08 -5.65 10.92
C PRO A 247 -2.00 -4.36 10.12
N TYR A 248 -2.08 -4.48 8.80
CA TYR A 248 -2.09 -3.34 7.88
C TYR A 248 -3.34 -2.48 8.06
N GLY A 249 -4.50 -3.06 8.34
CA GLY A 249 -5.73 -2.34 8.64
C GLY A 249 -5.56 -1.33 9.77
N SER A 250 -4.88 -1.70 10.88
CA SER A 250 -4.59 -0.75 11.96
C SER A 250 -3.39 0.15 11.69
N ASN A 251 -2.38 -0.33 10.93
CA ASN A 251 -1.22 0.49 10.58
C ASN A 251 -1.57 1.64 9.65
N TYR A 252 -2.54 1.42 8.74
CA TYR A 252 -2.94 2.33 7.68
C TYR A 252 -4.43 2.70 7.73
N PHE A 253 -5.05 2.62 8.92
CA PHE A 253 -6.47 2.92 9.12
C PHE A 253 -6.87 4.29 8.56
N MET A 254 -5.98 5.28 8.64
CA MET A 254 -6.21 6.63 8.12
C MET A 254 -6.42 6.63 6.60
N LEU A 255 -5.67 5.82 5.86
CA LEU A 255 -5.85 5.71 4.42
C LEU A 255 -7.20 5.08 4.07
N ASN A 256 -7.65 4.08 4.84
CA ASN A 256 -9.02 3.53 4.71
C ASN A 256 -10.08 4.58 5.04
N LEU A 257 -9.88 5.38 6.10
CA LEU A 257 -10.80 6.47 6.44
C LEU A 257 -10.91 7.51 5.33
N ILE A 258 -9.77 7.94 4.76
CA ILE A 258 -9.76 8.88 3.65
C ILE A 258 -10.41 8.24 2.41
N THR A 259 -10.17 6.96 2.13
CA THR A 259 -10.75 6.26 0.97
C THR A 259 -12.26 6.14 1.07
N ASN A 260 -12.76 5.64 2.20
CA ASN A 260 -14.19 5.37 2.40
C ASN A 260 -14.96 6.64 2.79
N TYR A 261 -14.31 7.58 3.41
CA TYR A 261 -14.78 8.86 3.89
C TYR A 261 -16.07 8.77 4.73
N ILE A 262 -16.07 7.82 5.67
CA ILE A 262 -17.15 7.61 6.65
C ILE A 262 -16.62 7.99 8.02
N LYS A 263 -17.29 8.96 8.71
CA LYS A 263 -16.90 9.37 10.07
C LYS A 263 -17.01 8.18 11.02
N PRO A 264 -15.92 7.77 11.70
CA PRO A 264 -15.97 6.64 12.61
C PRO A 264 -16.76 6.96 13.86
N GLN A 265 -17.57 6.03 14.34
CA GLN A 265 -18.34 6.17 15.58
C GLN A 265 -17.49 5.90 16.83
N ASP A 266 -16.55 4.94 16.73
CA ASP A 266 -15.74 4.48 17.84
C ASP A 266 -14.27 4.43 17.46
N ILE A 267 -13.46 5.21 18.17
CA ILE A 267 -12.03 5.34 17.95
C ILE A 267 -11.26 5.20 19.25
N SER A 268 -10.02 4.76 19.17
CA SER A 268 -9.16 4.67 20.35
C SER A 268 -8.86 6.08 20.91
N LYS A 269 -8.85 6.19 22.23
CA LYS A 269 -8.72 7.49 22.94
C LYS A 269 -7.44 8.25 22.55
N VAL A 270 -6.31 7.56 22.42
CA VAL A 270 -5.00 8.18 22.22
C VAL A 270 -4.66 8.37 20.75
N SER A 271 -4.74 7.30 19.97
CA SER A 271 -4.29 7.31 18.55
C SER A 271 -5.40 7.53 17.56
N GLY A 272 -6.68 7.48 17.99
CA GLY A 272 -7.82 7.66 17.08
C GLY A 272 -8.01 6.49 16.10
N ILE A 273 -7.35 5.33 16.32
CA ILE A 273 -7.55 4.15 15.47
C ILE A 273 -9.00 3.69 15.60
N THR A 274 -9.65 3.46 14.48
CA THR A 274 -11.00 2.88 14.43
C THR A 274 -11.00 1.46 14.97
N LYS A 275 -12.10 0.98 15.53
CA LYS A 275 -12.17 -0.39 16.09
C LYS A 275 -12.52 -1.46 15.06
N ASP A 276 -13.00 -1.04 13.90
CA ASP A 276 -13.50 -1.86 12.80
C ASP A 276 -12.48 -2.12 11.68
N TRP A 277 -11.19 -1.94 11.96
CA TRP A 277 -10.14 -2.19 10.98
C TRP A 277 -10.04 -3.68 10.58
N ASN A 278 -9.64 -3.94 9.34
CA ASN A 278 -9.52 -5.28 8.77
C ASN A 278 -8.48 -6.14 9.51
N LYS A 279 -8.86 -7.40 9.81
CA LYS A 279 -7.98 -8.37 10.44
C LYS A 279 -7.62 -9.47 9.44
N SER A 280 -6.32 -9.63 9.20
CA SER A 280 -5.83 -10.71 8.35
C SER A 280 -5.46 -11.94 9.18
N VAL A 281 -5.82 -13.12 8.71
CA VAL A 281 -5.44 -14.42 9.31
C VAL A 281 -3.92 -14.61 9.31
N TYR A 282 -3.21 -13.95 8.41
CA TYR A 282 -1.76 -13.98 8.27
C TYR A 282 -1.01 -13.23 9.37
N ASN A 283 -1.69 -12.39 10.18
CA ASN A 283 -1.10 -11.72 11.33
C ASN A 283 -1.08 -12.56 12.61
N SER A 284 -1.62 -13.78 12.59
CA SER A 284 -1.72 -14.69 13.73
C SER A 284 -0.78 -15.89 13.55
N LYS A 285 0.06 -16.15 14.57
CA LYS A 285 0.92 -17.35 14.59
C LYS A 285 0.13 -18.67 14.55
N LYS A 286 -1.13 -18.65 14.98
CA LYS A 286 -1.97 -19.85 15.02
C LYS A 286 -2.54 -20.22 13.66
N THR A 287 -2.79 -19.24 12.80
CA THR A 287 -3.53 -19.43 11.54
C THR A 287 -2.71 -19.18 10.29
N ALA A 288 -1.62 -18.40 10.38
CA ALA A 288 -0.87 -17.94 9.21
C ALA A 288 -0.35 -19.08 8.33
N SER A 289 0.23 -20.11 8.94
CA SER A 289 0.81 -21.24 8.19
C SER A 289 -0.28 -22.06 7.49
N GLU A 290 -1.32 -22.46 8.20
CA GLU A 290 -2.43 -23.23 7.65
C GLU A 290 -3.12 -22.47 6.51
N SER A 291 -3.51 -21.21 6.75
CA SER A 291 -4.16 -20.37 5.75
C SER A 291 -3.28 -20.13 4.52
N PHE A 292 -1.96 -20.00 4.72
CA PHE A 292 -1.03 -19.81 3.61
C PHE A 292 -0.94 -21.05 2.71
N PHE A 293 -0.82 -22.22 3.29
CA PHE A 293 -0.71 -23.44 2.50
C PHE A 293 -2.04 -23.88 1.89
N GLU A 294 -3.17 -23.54 2.51
CA GLU A 294 -4.50 -23.63 1.90
C GLU A 294 -4.59 -22.75 0.67
N LEU A 295 -4.15 -21.46 0.77
CA LEU A 295 -4.07 -20.54 -0.36
C LEU A 295 -3.27 -21.16 -1.53
N ILE A 296 -2.05 -21.67 -1.25
CA ILE A 296 -1.20 -22.30 -2.27
C ILE A 296 -1.89 -23.51 -2.90
N ASN A 297 -2.58 -24.32 -2.09
CA ASN A 297 -3.31 -25.51 -2.59
C ASN A 297 -4.41 -25.10 -3.58
N ASN A 298 -5.22 -24.11 -3.23
CA ASN A 298 -6.40 -23.73 -4.00
C ASN A 298 -6.07 -22.86 -5.23
N LEU A 299 -4.96 -22.13 -5.20
CA LEU A 299 -4.58 -21.21 -6.27
C LEU A 299 -4.18 -21.98 -7.54
N LYS A 300 -4.87 -21.73 -8.67
CA LYS A 300 -4.54 -22.25 -9.99
C LYS A 300 -3.59 -21.29 -10.70
N ALA A 301 -2.32 -21.31 -10.31
CA ALA A 301 -1.26 -20.57 -10.96
C ALA A 301 -0.14 -21.54 -11.41
N LYS A 302 0.41 -21.34 -12.62
CA LYS A 302 1.50 -22.19 -13.13
C LYS A 302 2.81 -21.94 -12.39
N ILE A 303 3.10 -20.64 -12.14
CA ILE A 303 4.25 -20.20 -11.36
C ILE A 303 3.77 -19.30 -10.25
N ILE A 304 4.24 -19.53 -9.02
CA ILE A 304 3.96 -18.68 -7.87
C ILE A 304 5.28 -18.10 -7.38
N LEU A 305 5.36 -16.78 -7.29
CA LEU A 305 6.46 -16.04 -6.66
C LEU A 305 6.03 -15.62 -5.26
N ILE A 306 6.70 -16.14 -4.24
CA ILE A 306 6.39 -15.83 -2.84
C ILE A 306 7.55 -15.00 -2.27
N SER A 307 7.27 -13.75 -1.92
CA SER A 307 8.20 -12.88 -1.22
C SER A 307 7.99 -13.04 0.27
N TYR A 308 9.06 -13.36 1.00
CA TYR A 308 9.01 -13.53 2.44
C TYR A 308 10.37 -13.22 3.06
N ASN A 309 10.44 -12.97 4.34
CA ASN A 309 11.71 -12.72 5.01
C ASN A 309 11.97 -13.69 6.16
N ASN A 310 13.21 -13.75 6.60
CA ASN A 310 13.65 -14.67 7.66
C ASN A 310 13.20 -14.27 9.08
N GLU A 311 12.48 -13.15 9.25
CA GLU A 311 11.87 -12.75 10.53
C GLU A 311 10.34 -13.03 10.55
N GLY A 312 9.80 -13.68 9.53
CA GLY A 312 8.37 -13.96 9.39
C GLY A 312 7.85 -15.05 10.33
N ILE A 313 6.53 -15.16 10.42
CA ILE A 313 5.83 -16.12 11.30
C ILE A 313 6.09 -17.56 10.85
N ILE A 314 6.11 -17.83 9.54
CA ILE A 314 6.36 -19.15 8.96
C ILE A 314 7.86 -19.28 8.76
N SER A 315 8.47 -20.36 9.25
CA SER A 315 9.92 -20.58 9.14
C SER A 315 10.35 -20.98 7.72
N GLU A 316 11.63 -20.74 7.39
CA GLU A 316 12.20 -21.13 6.07
C GLU A 316 12.08 -22.64 5.81
N ASP A 317 12.31 -23.46 6.84
CA ASP A 317 12.23 -24.92 6.73
C ASP A 317 10.78 -25.38 6.48
N GLU A 318 9.81 -24.75 7.16
CA GLU A 318 8.39 -25.04 6.95
C GLU A 318 7.95 -24.66 5.53
N PHE A 319 8.35 -23.46 5.04
CA PHE A 319 8.12 -23.06 3.67
C PHE A 319 8.68 -24.09 2.68
N LYS A 320 9.98 -24.41 2.81
CA LYS A 320 10.67 -25.30 1.90
C LYS A 320 10.04 -26.70 1.86
N ASN A 321 9.83 -27.29 3.02
CA ASN A 321 9.30 -28.63 3.13
C ASN A 321 7.85 -28.74 2.64
N THR A 322 7.06 -27.70 2.83
CA THR A 322 5.65 -27.71 2.42
C THR A 322 5.48 -27.35 0.95
N LEU A 323 6.19 -26.34 0.43
CA LEU A 323 6.09 -25.93 -0.97
C LEU A 323 6.56 -27.04 -1.93
N LEU A 324 7.56 -27.85 -1.55
CA LEU A 324 8.01 -29.00 -2.34
C LEU A 324 6.91 -30.06 -2.56
N LYS A 325 5.84 -30.07 -1.75
CA LYS A 325 4.69 -30.96 -1.96
C LYS A 325 3.78 -30.52 -3.11
N PHE A 326 3.86 -29.24 -3.50
CA PHE A 326 3.04 -28.65 -4.56
C PHE A 326 3.74 -28.55 -5.92
N GLY A 327 5.06 -28.78 -5.98
CA GLY A 327 5.79 -28.66 -7.23
C GLY A 327 7.29 -28.53 -7.08
N SER A 328 7.96 -28.08 -8.12
CA SER A 328 9.40 -27.79 -8.09
C SER A 328 9.65 -26.39 -7.54
N LEU A 329 10.67 -26.28 -6.67
CA LEU A 329 10.95 -25.05 -5.92
C LEU A 329 12.37 -24.56 -6.22
N ASN A 330 12.48 -23.29 -6.70
CA ASN A 330 13.71 -22.52 -6.73
C ASN A 330 13.67 -21.43 -5.66
N ILE A 331 14.82 -21.14 -5.03
CA ILE A 331 14.91 -20.16 -3.96
C ILE A 331 15.99 -19.15 -4.32
N LEU A 332 15.63 -17.88 -4.32
CA LEU A 332 16.57 -16.77 -4.45
C LEU A 332 16.61 -15.99 -3.14
N GLU A 333 17.79 -15.50 -2.78
CA GLU A 333 18.00 -14.72 -1.54
C GLU A 333 18.71 -13.41 -1.84
N GLN A 334 18.32 -12.36 -1.10
CA GLN A 334 18.97 -11.07 -1.18
C GLN A 334 19.05 -10.43 0.22
N LYS A 335 20.22 -9.89 0.59
CA LYS A 335 20.34 -9.05 1.78
C LYS A 335 19.64 -7.73 1.54
N TYR A 336 18.81 -7.33 2.48
CA TYR A 336 17.99 -6.13 2.40
C TYR A 336 18.06 -5.32 3.70
N ASN A 337 18.16 -4.00 3.56
CA ASN A 337 18.11 -3.09 4.71
C ASN A 337 16.65 -2.79 5.03
N THR A 338 16.13 -3.32 6.14
CA THR A 338 14.77 -3.02 6.55
C THR A 338 14.64 -1.60 7.08
N PHE A 339 13.61 -0.89 6.63
CA PHE A 339 13.15 0.32 7.29
C PHE A 339 12.53 -0.05 8.64
N ARG A 340 13.18 0.33 9.74
CA ARG A 340 12.67 0.13 11.10
C ARG A 340 12.21 1.47 11.65
N ALA A 341 10.92 1.64 11.85
CA ALA A 341 10.32 2.84 12.43
C ALA A 341 10.65 3.05 13.92
N SER A 342 11.30 2.08 14.60
CA SER A 342 11.59 2.09 16.03
C SER A 342 13.04 2.52 16.32
N ARG A 343 13.19 3.45 17.28
CA ARG A 343 14.50 3.97 17.77
C ARG A 343 15.32 2.96 18.59
N ASN A 344 14.74 1.84 19.05
CA ASN A 344 15.43 0.83 19.85
C ASN A 344 16.15 -0.20 18.95
N LEU A 345 17.20 0.26 18.24
CA LEU A 345 17.98 -0.55 17.30
C LEU A 345 19.17 -1.29 17.94
N ASN A 346 19.50 -1.03 19.21
CA ASN A 346 20.75 -1.48 19.82
C ASN A 346 20.94 -3.01 19.86
N ASN A 347 19.91 -3.82 19.63
CA ASN A 347 19.98 -5.28 19.68
C ASN A 347 19.38 -6.01 18.47
N ARG A 348 19.10 -5.34 17.34
CA ARG A 348 18.51 -5.98 16.15
C ARG A 348 19.41 -5.78 14.93
N LYS A 349 19.62 -6.86 14.16
CA LYS A 349 20.38 -6.81 12.90
C LYS A 349 19.73 -5.81 11.94
N ILE A 350 20.53 -4.93 11.35
CA ILE A 350 20.10 -3.93 10.37
C ILE A 350 19.70 -4.61 9.05
N HIS A 351 20.27 -5.79 8.77
CA HIS A 351 20.04 -6.55 7.55
C HIS A 351 19.07 -7.69 7.80
N VAL A 352 18.07 -7.78 6.96
CA VAL A 352 17.14 -8.91 6.86
C VAL A 352 17.42 -9.62 5.54
N LYS A 353 17.26 -10.93 5.53
CA LYS A 353 17.32 -11.73 4.32
C LYS A 353 15.92 -11.75 3.70
N GLU A 354 15.77 -11.13 2.54
CA GLU A 354 14.58 -11.26 1.71
C GLU A 354 14.73 -12.51 0.85
N ILE A 355 13.71 -13.35 0.81
CA ILE A 355 13.67 -14.62 0.12
C ILE A 355 12.56 -14.57 -0.93
N LEU A 356 12.87 -14.97 -2.15
CA LEU A 356 11.90 -15.17 -3.21
C LEU A 356 11.82 -16.67 -3.51
N TYR A 357 10.74 -17.29 -3.06
CA TYR A 357 10.43 -18.67 -3.44
C TYR A 357 9.73 -18.66 -4.80
N ILE A 358 10.24 -19.46 -5.73
CA ILE A 358 9.70 -19.60 -7.07
C ILE A 358 9.18 -21.03 -7.17
N LEU A 359 7.88 -21.22 -7.02
CA LEU A 359 7.19 -22.49 -7.09
C LEU A 359 6.62 -22.68 -8.50
N LYS A 360 7.08 -23.69 -9.21
CA LYS A 360 6.41 -24.19 -10.41
C LYS A 360 5.46 -25.30 -9.97
N LYS A 361 4.17 -24.98 -9.99
CA LYS A 361 3.11 -25.89 -9.50
C LYS A 361 2.88 -27.02 -10.47
N ILE A 362 2.60 -28.23 -9.92
CA ILE A 362 2.29 -29.46 -10.70
C ILE A 362 0.80 -29.47 -11.04
#